data_81ac44bdc1e7a996c2c8d810525c5019
#
_entry.id   81ac44bdc1e7a996c2c8d810525c5019
#
_cell.length_a   1.000
_cell.length_b   1.000
_cell.length_c   1.000
_cell.angle_alpha   90.00
_cell.angle_beta   90.00
_cell.angle_gamma   90.00
#
_symmetry.space_group_name_H-M   'P 1'
#
loop_
_entity.id
_entity.type
_entity.pdbx_description
1 polymer ?
#
loop_
_entity_poly.entity_id
_entity_poly.type
_entity_poly.pdbx_seq_one_letter_code
_entity_poly.pdbx_strand_id
1 'polypeptide(L)'
;SIIPAEIPYLQETTNENLTDSTPDKYFLEPGQDIQTVIDSLEINAPFKKKNLGNIIAETFKRLRTTETSAFLDRLKDLGYYHSTLAGLTVGIADIPVIDNKQEIIDAAHHRVEEINKAFRRGLMTDDDRYVAVTTTWREAKEALEKRLIETQDSKNPIVLMMESGARGNISNFSQLAG
;
A
#
# COMPACT_ATOMS: atom_id res chain seq x y z
N SER A 1 0.04 21.77 13.70
CA SER A 1 -0.14 20.96 12.46
C SER A 1 0.99 21.26 11.48
N ILE A 2 1.41 20.28 10.67
CA ILE A 2 2.34 20.50 9.55
C ILE A 2 1.60 20.88 8.26
N ILE A 3 0.31 20.57 8.19
CA ILE A 3 -0.54 20.92 7.05
C ILE A 3 -0.90 22.40 7.17
N PRO A 4 -0.76 23.19 6.08
CA PRO A 4 -1.18 24.59 6.07
C PRO A 4 -2.65 24.75 6.46
N ALA A 5 -2.98 25.81 7.17
CA ALA A 5 -4.32 26.06 7.71
C ALA A 5 -5.40 26.18 6.63
N GLU A 6 -5.04 26.64 5.44
CA GLU A 6 -5.93 26.84 4.30
C GLU A 6 -6.33 25.54 3.58
N ILE A 7 -5.69 24.43 3.92
CA ILE A 7 -5.99 23.12 3.34
C ILE A 7 -7.06 22.45 4.17
N PRO A 8 -8.21 22.05 3.60
CA PRO A 8 -9.28 21.38 4.31
C PRO A 8 -8.84 19.96 4.70
N TYR A 9 -8.38 19.85 5.91
CA TYR A 9 -7.99 18.59 6.52
C TYR A 9 -8.31 18.60 8.02
N LEU A 10 -8.36 17.42 8.66
CA LEU A 10 -8.67 17.33 10.08
C LEU A 10 -7.65 18.11 10.92
N GLN A 11 -8.07 19.20 11.50
CA GLN A 11 -7.29 20.09 12.36
C GLN A 11 -8.23 20.89 13.27
N GLU A 12 -7.70 21.41 14.37
CA GLU A 12 -8.48 22.27 15.25
C GLU A 12 -9.01 23.49 14.50
N THR A 13 -10.27 23.83 14.74
CA THR A 13 -10.90 25.00 14.16
C THR A 13 -10.33 26.27 14.79
N THR A 14 -9.77 27.13 13.95
CA THR A 14 -9.31 28.48 14.33
C THR A 14 -9.91 29.49 13.36
N ASN A 15 -9.94 30.77 13.78
CA ASN A 15 -10.44 31.85 12.92
C ASN A 15 -9.62 32.01 11.61
N GLU A 16 -8.41 31.45 11.59
CA GLU A 16 -7.51 31.52 10.42
C GLU A 16 -7.79 30.43 9.40
N ASN A 17 -8.24 29.25 9.83
CA ASN A 17 -8.45 28.10 8.96
C ASN A 17 -9.92 27.86 8.57
N LEU A 18 -10.86 28.50 9.26
CA LEU A 18 -12.29 28.41 8.93
C LEU A 18 -12.60 29.45 7.83
N THR A 19 -12.84 28.99 6.63
CA THR A 19 -13.23 29.82 5.48
C THR A 19 -14.51 29.28 4.86
N ASP A 20 -15.27 30.13 4.18
CA ASP A 20 -16.55 29.74 3.50
C ASP A 20 -16.41 28.59 2.50
N SER A 21 -15.18 28.32 2.04
CA SER A 21 -14.89 27.25 1.10
C SER A 21 -14.40 25.96 1.77
N THR A 22 -14.28 25.94 3.11
CA THR A 22 -13.72 24.80 3.85
C THR A 22 -14.86 23.93 4.39
N PRO A 23 -14.89 22.62 4.06
CA PRO A 23 -15.93 21.73 4.59
C PRO A 23 -15.82 21.55 6.11
N ASP A 24 -16.89 21.79 6.85
CA ASP A 24 -16.97 21.69 8.31
C ASP A 24 -16.49 20.34 8.86
N LYS A 25 -16.72 19.27 8.10
CA LYS A 25 -16.31 17.90 8.48
C LYS A 25 -14.81 17.68 8.67
N TYR A 26 -13.96 18.62 8.27
CA TYR A 26 -12.52 18.55 8.43
C TYR A 26 -11.99 19.31 9.63
N PHE A 27 -12.86 19.97 10.39
CA PHE A 27 -12.49 20.76 11.56
C PHE A 27 -13.05 20.16 12.82
N LEU A 28 -12.27 20.31 13.90
CA LEU A 28 -12.65 19.94 15.24
C LEU A 28 -13.18 21.19 15.97
N GLU A 29 -14.30 21.08 16.62
CA GLU A 29 -14.74 22.13 17.51
C GLU A 29 -13.87 22.20 18.77
N PRO A 30 -13.64 23.38 19.34
CA PRO A 30 -12.87 23.52 20.57
C PRO A 30 -13.45 22.65 21.69
N GLY A 31 -12.64 21.75 22.25
CA GLY A 31 -13.03 20.85 23.33
C GLY A 31 -13.59 19.49 22.92
N GLN A 32 -13.66 19.20 21.62
CA GLN A 32 -13.96 17.84 21.17
C GLN A 32 -12.75 16.91 21.36
N ASP A 33 -13.01 15.65 21.77
CA ASP A 33 -11.97 14.64 21.84
C ASP A 33 -11.57 14.19 20.42
N ILE A 34 -10.30 14.45 20.07
CA ILE A 34 -9.71 14.14 18.77
C ILE A 34 -9.89 12.66 18.42
N GLN A 35 -9.74 11.76 19.39
CA GLN A 35 -9.83 10.33 19.15
C GLN A 35 -11.24 9.92 18.73
N THR A 36 -12.25 10.40 19.43
CA THR A 36 -13.66 10.13 19.11
C THR A 36 -14.02 10.61 17.71
N VAL A 37 -13.50 11.77 17.30
CA VAL A 37 -13.75 12.31 15.96
C VAL A 37 -13.01 11.51 14.89
N ILE A 38 -11.76 11.14 15.11
CA ILE A 38 -10.98 10.28 14.19
C ILE A 38 -11.68 8.94 13.99
N ASP A 39 -12.17 8.32 15.05
CA ASP A 39 -12.87 7.03 14.99
C ASP A 39 -14.21 7.11 14.24
N SER A 40 -14.84 8.28 14.21
CA SER A 40 -16.07 8.54 13.47
C SER A 40 -15.89 8.87 12.00
N LEU A 41 -14.66 9.20 11.55
CA LEU A 41 -14.37 9.55 10.17
C LEU A 41 -14.22 8.31 9.29
N GLU A 42 -14.70 8.41 8.05
CA GLU A 42 -14.46 7.40 7.01
C GLU A 42 -12.96 7.18 6.70
N ILE A 43 -12.10 8.08 7.16
CA ILE A 43 -10.65 8.05 6.96
C ILE A 43 -9.96 7.62 8.25
N ASN A 44 -10.18 6.39 8.65
CA ASN A 44 -9.50 5.75 9.80
C ASN A 44 -8.17 5.08 9.43
N ALA A 45 -7.66 5.32 8.24
CA ALA A 45 -6.46 4.65 7.77
C ALA A 45 -5.21 5.54 7.90
N PRO A 46 -4.04 4.96 8.17
CA PRO A 46 -2.77 5.67 8.12
C PRO A 46 -2.58 6.39 6.77
N PHE A 47 -1.89 7.53 6.79
CA PHE A 47 -1.58 8.26 5.57
C PHE A 47 -0.66 7.45 4.65
N LYS A 48 -1.26 6.87 3.62
CA LYS A 48 -0.52 6.19 2.55
C LYS A 48 -0.03 7.22 1.52
N LYS A 49 0.95 6.83 0.72
CA LYS A 49 1.53 7.66 -0.36
C LYS A 49 0.47 8.37 -1.23
N LYS A 50 -0.62 7.70 -1.56
CA LYS A 50 -1.71 8.26 -2.38
C LYS A 50 -2.40 9.43 -1.66
N ASN A 51 -2.68 9.31 -0.36
CA ASN A 51 -3.34 10.35 0.42
C ASN A 51 -2.44 11.58 0.56
N LEU A 52 -1.15 11.36 0.86
CA LEU A 52 -0.16 12.45 0.89
C LEU A 52 -0.03 13.15 -0.46
N GLY A 53 -0.01 12.39 -1.55
CA GLY A 53 0.01 12.95 -2.91
C GLY A 53 -1.19 13.87 -3.19
N ASN A 54 -2.37 13.51 -2.75
CA ASN A 54 -3.57 14.33 -2.90
C ASN A 54 -3.47 15.63 -2.10
N ILE A 55 -2.98 15.56 -0.85
CA ILE A 55 -2.79 16.74 0.00
C ILE A 55 -1.76 17.70 -0.63
N ILE A 56 -0.65 17.17 -1.11
CA ILE A 56 0.40 17.96 -1.79
C ILE A 56 -0.17 18.66 -3.04
N ALA A 57 -0.93 17.92 -3.85
CA ALA A 57 -1.55 18.47 -5.05
C ALA A 57 -2.55 19.60 -4.72
N GLU A 58 -3.38 19.42 -3.68
CA GLU A 58 -4.32 20.45 -3.24
C GLU A 58 -3.60 21.67 -2.64
N THR A 59 -2.53 21.44 -1.88
CA THR A 59 -1.67 22.50 -1.34
C THR A 59 -1.07 23.34 -2.48
N PHE A 60 -0.51 22.67 -3.49
CA PHE A 60 0.06 23.38 -4.65
C PHE A 60 -0.98 24.18 -5.44
N LYS A 61 -2.17 23.60 -5.60
CA LYS A 61 -3.27 24.25 -6.32
C LYS A 61 -3.72 25.56 -5.64
N ARG A 62 -3.79 25.56 -4.31
CA ARG A 62 -4.27 26.70 -3.51
C ARG A 62 -3.17 27.70 -3.18
N LEU A 63 -2.03 27.22 -2.69
CA LEU A 63 -0.98 28.04 -2.07
C LEU A 63 0.28 28.23 -2.94
N ARG A 64 0.33 27.55 -4.09
CA ARG A 64 1.45 27.63 -5.05
C ARG A 64 2.78 27.10 -4.48
N THR A 65 3.90 27.49 -5.10
CA THR A 65 5.20 26.83 -4.92
C THR A 65 5.80 27.05 -3.52
N THR A 66 5.78 28.27 -3.01
CA THR A 66 6.49 28.64 -1.77
C THR A 66 5.97 27.88 -0.56
N GLU A 67 4.66 27.92 -0.33
CA GLU A 67 4.02 27.23 0.80
C GLU A 67 4.07 25.71 0.64
N THR A 68 3.94 25.22 -0.60
CA THR A 68 4.08 23.80 -0.87
C THR A 68 5.49 23.30 -0.56
N SER A 69 6.53 24.07 -0.90
CA SER A 69 7.92 23.72 -0.56
C SER A 69 8.12 23.67 0.96
N ALA A 70 7.66 24.68 1.68
CA ALA A 70 7.74 24.71 3.14
C ALA A 70 6.95 23.55 3.80
N PHE A 71 5.80 23.20 3.25
CA PHE A 71 5.03 22.04 3.69
C PHE A 71 5.78 20.72 3.47
N LEU A 72 6.38 20.54 2.30
CA LEU A 72 7.17 19.33 1.97
C LEU A 72 8.39 19.18 2.87
N ASP A 73 9.07 20.28 3.21
CA ASP A 73 10.21 20.22 4.14
C ASP A 73 9.75 19.78 5.55
N ARG A 74 8.66 20.34 6.06
CA ARG A 74 8.09 19.94 7.34
C ARG A 74 7.64 18.45 7.33
N LEU A 75 7.03 18.00 6.24
CA LEU A 75 6.60 16.62 6.07
C LEU A 75 7.80 15.66 6.04
N LYS A 76 8.85 16.01 5.33
CA LYS A 76 10.11 15.29 5.27
C LYS A 76 10.75 15.14 6.65
N ASP A 77 10.87 16.24 7.39
CA ASP A 77 11.49 16.26 8.71
C ASP A 77 10.69 15.43 9.72
N LEU A 78 9.35 15.51 9.67
CA LEU A 78 8.48 14.65 10.47
C LEU A 78 8.68 13.16 10.13
N GLY A 79 8.74 12.85 8.84
CA GLY A 79 8.97 11.49 8.36
C GLY A 79 10.29 10.91 8.85
N TYR A 80 11.38 11.67 8.74
CA TYR A 80 12.70 11.24 9.22
C TYR A 80 12.72 11.08 10.74
N TYR A 81 12.14 12.02 11.47
CA TYR A 81 12.05 11.94 12.93
C TYR A 81 11.35 10.65 13.39
N HIS A 82 10.15 10.38 12.89
CA HIS A 82 9.41 9.18 13.28
C HIS A 82 10.03 7.88 12.75
N SER A 83 10.63 7.90 11.58
CA SER A 83 11.38 6.73 11.06
C SER A 83 12.57 6.39 11.94
N THR A 84 13.29 7.39 12.45
CA THR A 84 14.39 7.20 13.39
C THR A 84 13.91 6.63 14.72
N LEU A 85 12.81 7.14 15.26
CA LEU A 85 12.22 6.62 16.50
C LEU A 85 11.69 5.19 16.35
N ALA A 86 11.10 4.86 15.21
CA ALA A 86 10.57 3.53 14.94
C ALA A 86 11.66 2.47 14.83
N GLY A 87 12.88 2.82 14.42
CA GLY A 87 14.02 1.91 14.33
C GLY A 87 13.76 0.67 13.48
N LEU A 88 13.00 0.81 12.39
CA LEU A 88 12.61 -0.32 11.54
C LEU A 88 13.85 -0.98 10.94
N THR A 89 13.97 -2.28 11.18
CA THR A 89 15.05 -3.12 10.65
C THR A 89 14.44 -4.26 9.84
N VAL A 90 15.07 -4.64 8.74
CA VAL A 90 14.66 -5.77 7.90
C VAL A 90 15.71 -6.87 7.98
N GLY A 91 15.27 -8.05 8.37
CA GLY A 91 16.09 -9.25 8.41
C GLY A 91 15.53 -10.37 7.53
N ILE A 92 16.30 -11.43 7.34
CA ILE A 92 15.85 -12.61 6.57
C ILE A 92 14.64 -13.28 7.25
N ALA A 93 14.58 -13.22 8.58
CA ALA A 93 13.45 -13.76 9.35
C ALA A 93 12.11 -13.05 9.10
N ASP A 94 12.14 -11.82 8.58
CA ASP A 94 10.93 -11.06 8.25
C ASP A 94 10.32 -11.48 6.90
N ILE A 95 11.03 -12.33 6.13
CA ILE A 95 10.51 -12.91 4.90
C ILE A 95 9.65 -14.11 5.29
N PRO A 96 8.32 -14.04 5.10
CA PRO A 96 7.43 -15.13 5.51
C PRO A 96 7.60 -16.35 4.61
N VAL A 97 7.43 -17.51 5.21
CA VAL A 97 7.32 -18.77 4.50
C VAL A 97 5.83 -19.06 4.27
N ILE A 98 5.46 -19.34 3.03
CA ILE A 98 4.08 -19.71 2.68
C ILE A 98 3.94 -21.23 2.93
N ASP A 99 3.15 -21.63 3.93
CA ASP A 99 3.04 -23.02 4.36
C ASP A 99 2.64 -23.99 3.23
N ASN A 100 1.73 -23.59 2.35
CA ASN A 100 1.22 -24.45 1.25
C ASN A 100 1.85 -24.13 -0.11
N LYS A 101 3.02 -23.50 -0.13
CA LYS A 101 3.72 -23.12 -1.37
C LYS A 101 3.92 -24.32 -2.29
N GLN A 102 4.44 -25.42 -1.75
CA GLN A 102 4.78 -26.60 -2.53
C GLN A 102 3.54 -27.24 -3.18
N GLU A 103 2.42 -27.28 -2.48
CA GLU A 103 1.17 -27.83 -3.02
C GLU A 103 0.67 -27.05 -4.25
N ILE A 104 0.77 -25.72 -4.20
CA ILE A 104 0.35 -24.85 -5.31
C ILE A 104 1.28 -25.05 -6.51
N ILE A 105 2.58 -25.17 -6.27
CA ILE A 105 3.59 -25.40 -7.31
C ILE A 105 3.40 -26.78 -7.93
N ASP A 106 3.21 -27.83 -7.13
CA ASP A 106 3.03 -29.20 -7.62
C ASP A 106 1.74 -29.34 -8.43
N ALA A 107 0.66 -28.70 -8.02
CA ALA A 107 -0.59 -28.65 -8.78
C ALA A 107 -0.38 -27.95 -10.14
N ALA A 108 0.37 -26.86 -10.19
CA ALA A 108 0.70 -26.18 -11.44
C ALA A 108 1.58 -27.06 -12.35
N HIS A 109 2.57 -27.75 -11.80
CA HIS A 109 3.40 -28.70 -12.55
C HIS A 109 2.57 -29.82 -13.16
N HIS A 110 1.68 -30.43 -12.37
CA HIS A 110 0.80 -31.50 -12.85
C HIS A 110 -0.08 -31.00 -14.02
N ARG A 111 -0.65 -29.81 -13.90
CA ARG A 111 -1.47 -29.21 -14.98
C ARG A 111 -0.65 -28.93 -16.25
N VAL A 112 0.58 -28.45 -16.09
CA VAL A 112 1.51 -28.25 -17.22
C VAL A 112 1.88 -29.58 -17.90
N GLU A 113 2.07 -30.65 -17.14
CA GLU A 113 2.29 -31.97 -17.70
C GLU A 113 1.10 -32.50 -18.51
N GLU A 114 -0.13 -32.26 -18.04
CA GLU A 114 -1.34 -32.60 -18.78
C GLU A 114 -1.45 -31.85 -20.09
N ILE A 115 -1.17 -30.55 -20.09
CA ILE A 115 -1.13 -29.71 -21.28
C ILE A 115 -0.09 -30.26 -22.27
N ASN A 116 1.11 -30.58 -21.81
CA ASN A 116 2.15 -31.14 -22.65
C ASN A 116 1.80 -32.54 -23.18
N LYS A 117 1.10 -33.36 -22.42
CA LYS A 117 0.56 -34.67 -22.89
C LYS A 117 -0.47 -34.47 -24.00
N ALA A 118 -1.39 -33.50 -23.84
CA ALA A 118 -2.38 -33.18 -24.87
C ALA A 118 -1.73 -32.67 -26.16
N PHE A 119 -0.73 -31.81 -26.05
CA PHE A 119 0.06 -31.32 -27.20
C PHE A 119 0.75 -32.47 -27.96
N ARG A 120 1.42 -33.39 -27.24
CA ARG A 120 2.08 -34.56 -27.88
C ARG A 120 1.09 -35.50 -28.59
N ARG A 121 -0.18 -35.50 -28.20
CA ARG A 121 -1.27 -36.26 -28.83
C ARG A 121 -1.88 -35.49 -30.02
N GLY A 122 -1.42 -34.31 -30.35
CA GLY A 122 -1.93 -33.48 -31.45
C GLY A 122 -3.30 -32.86 -31.16
N LEU A 123 -3.69 -32.73 -29.88
CA LEU A 123 -4.99 -32.19 -29.47
C LEU A 123 -5.01 -30.66 -29.38
N MET A 124 -3.87 -30.02 -29.51
CA MET A 124 -3.74 -28.55 -29.47
C MET A 124 -2.56 -28.09 -30.31
N THR A 125 -2.60 -26.82 -30.72
CA THR A 125 -1.50 -26.16 -31.42
C THR A 125 -0.38 -25.75 -30.45
N ASP A 126 0.79 -25.36 -30.96
CA ASP A 126 1.88 -24.89 -30.12
C ASP A 126 1.54 -23.54 -29.45
N ASP A 127 0.81 -22.67 -30.16
CA ASP A 127 0.32 -21.39 -29.61
C ASP A 127 -0.66 -21.62 -28.44
N ASP A 128 -1.60 -22.56 -28.62
CA ASP A 128 -2.54 -22.92 -27.55
C ASP A 128 -1.80 -23.48 -26.32
N ARG A 129 -0.80 -24.33 -26.56
CA ARG A 129 0.05 -24.88 -25.49
C ARG A 129 0.76 -23.76 -24.73
N TYR A 130 1.38 -22.83 -25.46
CA TYR A 130 2.10 -21.70 -24.87
C TYR A 130 1.16 -20.84 -23.99
N VAL A 131 0.00 -20.50 -24.53
CA VAL A 131 -1.01 -19.72 -23.79
C VAL A 131 -1.49 -20.48 -22.55
N ALA A 132 -1.76 -21.77 -22.65
CA ALA A 132 -2.23 -22.58 -21.53
C ALA A 132 -1.17 -22.72 -20.42
N VAL A 133 0.10 -22.95 -20.78
CA VAL A 133 1.20 -23.05 -19.81
C VAL A 133 1.47 -21.70 -19.12
N THR A 134 1.52 -20.61 -19.86
CA THR A 134 1.73 -19.27 -19.27
C THR A 134 0.58 -18.86 -18.37
N THR A 135 -0.65 -19.20 -18.74
CA THR A 135 -1.84 -18.95 -17.91
C THR A 135 -1.78 -19.75 -16.61
N THR A 136 -1.42 -21.03 -16.66
CA THR A 136 -1.27 -21.88 -15.47
C THR A 136 -0.26 -21.30 -14.48
N TRP A 137 0.90 -20.85 -14.96
CA TRP A 137 1.91 -20.25 -14.08
C TRP A 137 1.50 -18.87 -13.55
N ARG A 138 0.76 -18.10 -14.33
CA ARG A 138 0.21 -16.83 -13.86
C ARG A 138 -0.81 -17.05 -12.74
N GLU A 139 -1.74 -18.00 -12.90
CA GLU A 139 -2.72 -18.36 -11.88
C GLU A 139 -2.04 -18.86 -10.60
N ALA A 140 -1.00 -19.70 -10.71
CA ALA A 140 -0.22 -20.17 -9.57
C ALA A 140 0.48 -19.00 -8.83
N LYS A 141 1.07 -18.06 -9.58
CA LYS A 141 1.69 -16.86 -9.01
C LYS A 141 0.66 -16.00 -8.28
N GLU A 142 -0.49 -15.75 -8.88
CA GLU A 142 -1.57 -14.97 -8.27
C GLU A 142 -2.11 -15.64 -6.99
N ALA A 143 -2.22 -16.97 -6.99
CA ALA A 143 -2.61 -17.73 -5.81
C ALA A 143 -1.58 -17.61 -4.68
N LEU A 144 -0.28 -17.68 -5.00
CA LEU A 144 0.80 -17.45 -4.03
C LEU A 144 0.82 -16.03 -3.49
N GLU A 145 0.66 -15.02 -4.36
CA GLU A 145 0.59 -13.61 -3.94
C GLU A 145 -0.60 -13.36 -2.99
N LYS A 146 -1.76 -13.95 -3.28
CA LYS A 146 -2.94 -13.86 -2.41
C LYS A 146 -2.68 -14.51 -1.04
N ARG A 147 -2.13 -15.71 -1.02
CA ARG A 147 -1.76 -16.40 0.23
C ARG A 147 -0.74 -15.61 1.03
N LEU A 148 0.25 -15.05 0.35
CA LEU A 148 1.26 -14.22 0.97
C LEU A 148 0.64 -13.03 1.71
N ILE A 149 -0.32 -12.34 1.10
CA ILE A 149 -1.04 -11.22 1.73
C ILE A 149 -1.87 -11.69 2.94
N GLU A 150 -2.56 -12.83 2.82
CA GLU A 150 -3.42 -13.38 3.88
C GLU A 150 -2.63 -13.83 5.12
N THR A 151 -1.40 -14.30 4.93
CA THR A 151 -0.55 -14.85 5.99
C THR A 151 0.29 -13.79 6.70
N GLN A 152 0.32 -12.55 6.16
CA GLN A 152 1.18 -11.49 6.67
C GLN A 152 0.77 -10.96 8.04
N ASP A 153 1.77 -10.78 8.91
CA ASP A 153 1.61 -9.95 10.11
C ASP A 153 1.69 -8.46 9.72
N SER A 154 0.67 -7.70 10.08
CA SER A 154 0.62 -6.24 9.88
C SER A 154 1.79 -5.49 10.54
N LYS A 155 2.46 -6.10 11.50
CA LYS A 155 3.65 -5.55 12.19
C LYS A 155 4.97 -5.84 11.47
N ASN A 156 4.95 -6.69 10.42
CA ASN A 156 6.15 -7.02 9.68
C ASN A 156 6.73 -5.76 8.99
N PRO A 157 8.02 -5.41 9.21
CA PRO A 157 8.64 -4.21 8.65
C PRO A 157 8.54 -4.13 7.12
N ILE A 158 8.65 -5.26 6.42
CA ILE A 158 8.54 -5.32 4.95
C ILE A 158 7.12 -4.97 4.51
N VAL A 159 6.12 -5.51 5.22
CA VAL A 159 4.70 -5.22 4.95
C VAL A 159 4.39 -3.75 5.19
N LEU A 160 4.86 -3.19 6.31
CA LEU A 160 4.70 -1.76 6.62
C LEU A 160 5.29 -0.86 5.53
N MET A 161 6.50 -1.16 5.04
CA MET A 161 7.11 -0.39 3.95
C MET A 161 6.34 -0.49 2.64
N MET A 162 5.82 -1.67 2.31
CA MET A 162 5.04 -1.91 1.11
C MET A 162 3.66 -1.25 1.18
N GLU A 163 2.94 -1.42 2.30
CA GLU A 163 1.59 -0.87 2.48
C GLU A 163 1.58 0.66 2.57
N SER A 164 2.59 1.26 3.19
CA SER A 164 2.74 2.72 3.20
C SER A 164 2.99 3.30 1.81
N GLY A 165 3.44 2.47 0.87
CA GLY A 165 3.87 2.89 -0.46
C GLY A 165 5.25 3.55 -0.47
N ALA A 166 6.03 3.42 0.61
CA ALA A 166 7.37 3.98 0.69
C ALA A 166 8.34 3.23 -0.22
N ARG A 167 8.35 1.89 -0.16
CA ARG A 167 9.22 1.07 -1.00
C ARG A 167 8.66 -0.35 -1.17
N GLY A 168 8.88 -0.91 -2.36
CA GLY A 168 8.43 -2.26 -2.70
C GLY A 168 6.99 -2.35 -3.18
N ASN A 169 6.66 -3.49 -3.72
CA ASN A 169 5.31 -3.89 -4.10
C ASN A 169 5.13 -5.39 -3.83
N ILE A 170 3.91 -5.88 -3.94
CA ILE A 170 3.58 -7.28 -3.65
C ILE A 170 4.35 -8.24 -4.56
N SER A 171 4.60 -7.89 -5.82
CA SER A 171 5.34 -8.74 -6.74
C SER A 171 6.82 -8.88 -6.34
N ASN A 172 7.46 -7.81 -5.86
CA ASN A 172 8.83 -7.87 -5.33
C ASN A 172 8.88 -8.74 -4.07
N PHE A 173 7.88 -8.63 -3.22
CA PHE A 173 7.79 -9.41 -1.99
C PHE A 173 7.55 -10.90 -2.28
N SER A 174 6.67 -11.20 -3.23
CA SER A 174 6.43 -12.55 -3.71
C SER A 174 7.69 -13.20 -4.30
N GLN A 175 8.56 -12.44 -4.97
CA GLN A 175 9.84 -12.95 -5.49
C GLN A 175 10.82 -13.34 -4.37
N LEU A 176 10.73 -12.69 -3.20
CA LEU A 176 11.58 -13.02 -2.05
C LEU A 176 11.04 -14.25 -1.28
N ALA A 177 9.72 -14.37 -1.17
CA ALA A 177 9.05 -15.42 -0.41
C ALA A 177 8.71 -16.67 -1.26
N GLY A 178 8.59 -16.48 -2.56
CA GLY A 178 8.21 -17.50 -3.54
C GLY A 178 9.33 -18.02 -4.36
#